data_eef59fb75a1c0a181b74847b10903bd2
#
_entry.id   eef59fb75a1c0a181b74847b10903bd2
#
_cell.length_a   1.000
_cell.length_b   1.000
_cell.length_c   1.000
_cell.angle_alpha   90.00
_cell.angle_beta   90.00
_cell.angle_gamma   90.00
#
_symmetry.space_group_name_H-M   'P 1'
#
loop_
_entity.id
_entity.type
_entity.pdbx_description
1 polymer ?
#
loop_
_entity_poly.entity_id
_entity_poly.type
_entity_poly.pdbx_seq_one_letter_code
_entity_poly.pdbx_strand_id
1 'polypeptide(L)'
;MKIIKTGIPELLVVQPKVFGDKRGYFYETYNEKTYQGAGILNRFCQDNLSKSSYGVIRGLHFQLRPYSQAKLVSVVIGKVYDVAVDLRTGSPSYGQWFGIELSEENKTQFLIPQGFAHGFSVLSETAIFSYKCDNTYNPASEGGLLYNDPFLNIDWKIPAEKQIISEKDTLHPLLKDLKTNFIF
;
A
#
# COMPACT_ATOMS: atom_id res chain seq x y z
N MET A 1 -17.44 -3.20 -10.19
CA MET A 1 -16.18 -2.65 -9.72
C MET A 1 -16.07 -1.19 -10.18
N LYS A 2 -15.60 -0.28 -9.34
CA LYS A 2 -15.37 1.14 -9.66
C LYS A 2 -13.89 1.46 -9.44
N ILE A 3 -13.25 2.12 -10.39
CA ILE A 3 -11.87 2.62 -10.27
C ILE A 3 -11.93 4.13 -10.03
N ILE A 4 -11.17 4.60 -9.04
CA ILE A 4 -11.08 6.00 -8.67
C ILE A 4 -9.61 6.42 -8.77
N LYS A 5 -9.34 7.48 -9.53
CA LYS A 5 -8.00 8.07 -9.66
C LYS A 5 -7.69 8.93 -8.43
N THR A 6 -6.48 8.83 -7.91
CA THR A 6 -6.04 9.58 -6.72
C THR A 6 -5.49 10.97 -7.06
N GLY A 7 -5.22 11.26 -8.34
CA GLY A 7 -4.46 12.43 -8.77
C GLY A 7 -2.98 12.16 -8.97
N ILE A 8 -2.43 11.12 -8.35
CA ILE A 8 -1.06 10.62 -8.62
C ILE A 8 -1.14 9.59 -9.75
N PRO A 9 -0.32 9.69 -10.81
CA PRO A 9 -0.38 8.78 -11.95
C PRO A 9 -0.29 7.30 -11.56
N GLU A 10 -1.22 6.47 -12.09
CA GLU A 10 -1.30 5.02 -11.92
C GLU A 10 -1.66 4.54 -10.50
N LEU A 11 -1.66 5.40 -9.50
CA LEU A 11 -2.09 5.10 -8.14
C LEU A 11 -3.63 5.13 -8.08
N LEU A 12 -4.26 3.98 -7.83
CA LEU A 12 -5.71 3.82 -8.00
C LEU A 12 -6.38 3.26 -6.74
N VAL A 13 -7.57 3.77 -6.46
CA VAL A 13 -8.47 3.17 -5.48
C VAL A 13 -9.47 2.29 -6.22
N VAL A 14 -9.63 1.05 -5.76
CA VAL A 14 -10.53 0.05 -6.35
C VAL A 14 -11.65 -0.24 -5.37
N GLN A 15 -12.90 -0.06 -5.80
CA GLN A 15 -14.08 -0.46 -5.05
C GLN A 15 -14.72 -1.67 -5.74
N PRO A 16 -14.59 -2.89 -5.18
CA PRO A 16 -15.19 -4.08 -5.74
C PRO A 16 -16.72 -4.00 -5.67
N LYS A 17 -17.40 -4.80 -6.50
CA LYS A 17 -18.84 -4.98 -6.38
C LYS A 17 -19.11 -6.00 -5.29
N VAL A 18 -19.77 -5.57 -4.22
CA VAL A 18 -20.14 -6.41 -3.07
C VAL A 18 -21.61 -6.82 -3.23
N PHE A 19 -21.89 -8.09 -3.00
CA PHE A 19 -23.22 -8.67 -2.98
C PHE A 19 -23.53 -9.10 -1.54
N GLY A 20 -24.60 -8.58 -0.96
CA GLY A 20 -25.01 -8.88 0.41
C GLY A 20 -26.41 -9.47 0.47
N ASP A 21 -26.64 -10.42 1.41
CA ASP A 21 -27.94 -10.94 1.79
C ASP A 21 -27.97 -11.28 3.29
N LYS A 22 -29.06 -11.93 3.77
CA LYS A 22 -29.20 -12.32 5.19
C LYS A 22 -28.15 -13.29 5.72
N ARG A 23 -27.32 -13.89 4.86
CA ARG A 23 -26.23 -14.80 5.24
C ARG A 23 -24.88 -14.06 5.40
N GLY A 24 -24.78 -12.81 4.92
CA GLY A 24 -23.58 -12.01 4.89
C GLY A 24 -23.32 -11.39 3.52
N TYR A 25 -22.07 -11.39 3.08
CA TYR A 25 -21.69 -10.81 1.78
C TYR A 25 -20.73 -11.69 1.01
N PHE A 26 -20.69 -11.46 -0.32
CA PHE A 26 -19.72 -12.05 -1.24
C PHE A 26 -19.20 -10.97 -2.18
N TYR A 27 -17.91 -11.00 -2.49
CA TYR A 27 -17.33 -10.25 -3.58
C TYR A 27 -16.06 -10.94 -4.10
N GLU A 28 -15.72 -10.70 -5.36
CA GLU A 28 -14.42 -11.10 -5.91
C GLU A 28 -13.35 -10.14 -5.40
N THR A 29 -12.39 -10.64 -4.62
CA THR A 29 -11.25 -9.84 -4.16
C THR A 29 -10.26 -9.57 -5.28
N TYR A 30 -10.20 -10.45 -6.28
CA TYR A 30 -9.42 -10.29 -7.51
C TYR A 30 -9.96 -11.24 -8.59
N ASN A 31 -10.05 -10.74 -9.80
CA ASN A 31 -10.33 -11.52 -11.00
C ASN A 31 -9.54 -10.89 -12.15
N GLU A 32 -8.54 -11.60 -12.68
CA GLU A 32 -7.61 -11.08 -13.69
C GLU A 32 -8.34 -10.45 -14.87
N LYS A 33 -9.33 -11.16 -15.44
CA LYS A 33 -10.11 -10.68 -16.60
C LYS A 33 -10.87 -9.38 -16.29
N THR A 34 -11.50 -9.31 -15.12
CA THR A 34 -12.26 -8.13 -14.67
C THR A 34 -11.34 -6.93 -14.45
N TYR A 35 -10.16 -7.15 -13.86
CA TYR A 35 -9.19 -6.08 -13.58
C TYR A 35 -8.51 -5.60 -14.86
N GLN A 36 -8.13 -6.50 -15.75
CA GLN A 36 -7.61 -6.15 -17.09
C GLN A 36 -8.63 -5.35 -17.91
N GLY A 37 -9.90 -5.75 -17.89
CA GLY A 37 -10.99 -5.00 -18.54
C GLY A 37 -11.20 -3.59 -17.97
N ALA A 38 -10.73 -3.32 -16.73
CA ALA A 38 -10.73 -2.00 -16.09
C ALA A 38 -9.40 -1.24 -16.26
N GLY A 39 -8.44 -1.77 -17.04
CA GLY A 39 -7.16 -1.15 -17.34
C GLY A 39 -6.04 -1.47 -16.33
N ILE A 40 -6.26 -2.39 -15.38
CA ILE A 40 -5.24 -2.88 -14.45
C ILE A 40 -4.59 -4.12 -15.06
N LEU A 41 -3.43 -3.94 -15.69
CA LEU A 41 -2.76 -4.98 -16.49
C LEU A 41 -1.75 -5.82 -15.70
N ASN A 42 -1.59 -5.54 -14.41
CA ASN A 42 -0.67 -6.26 -13.52
C ASN A 42 -1.07 -7.75 -13.42
N ARG A 43 -0.07 -8.64 -13.52
CA ARG A 43 -0.22 -10.07 -13.26
C ARG A 43 0.35 -10.37 -11.89
N PHE A 44 -0.53 -10.61 -10.93
CA PHE A 44 -0.11 -10.89 -9.57
C PHE A 44 0.31 -12.35 -9.42
N CYS A 45 1.49 -12.56 -8.82
CA CYS A 45 2.14 -13.86 -8.67
C CYS A 45 2.46 -14.25 -7.23
N GLN A 46 2.25 -13.35 -6.26
CA GLN A 46 2.50 -13.60 -4.84
C GLN A 46 1.39 -12.98 -3.99
N ASP A 47 0.89 -13.73 -3.03
CA ASP A 47 -0.06 -13.27 -2.02
C ASP A 47 0.61 -13.25 -0.65
N ASN A 48 0.34 -12.19 0.11
CA ASN A 48 0.84 -12.01 1.47
C ASN A 48 -0.30 -11.65 2.42
N LEU A 49 -0.16 -12.06 3.67
CA LEU A 49 -1.08 -11.72 4.74
C LEU A 49 -0.30 -11.38 6.01
N SER A 50 -0.67 -10.30 6.68
CA SER A 50 -0.11 -9.92 7.97
C SER A 50 -1.20 -9.61 8.98
N LYS A 51 -0.90 -9.86 10.27
CA LYS A 51 -1.73 -9.46 11.40
C LYS A 51 -0.95 -8.47 12.25
N SER A 52 -1.60 -7.40 12.67
CA SER A 52 -1.01 -6.35 13.49
C SER A 52 -2.03 -5.76 14.47
N SER A 53 -1.57 -5.26 15.61
CA SER A 53 -2.38 -4.58 16.62
C SER A 53 -2.43 -3.08 16.41
N TYR A 54 -3.34 -2.40 17.11
CA TYR A 54 -3.45 -0.94 17.12
C TYR A 54 -2.10 -0.25 17.34
N GLY A 55 -1.85 0.80 16.61
CA GLY A 55 -0.64 1.62 16.71
C GLY A 55 0.55 1.11 15.90
N VAL A 56 0.52 -0.12 15.41
CA VAL A 56 1.59 -0.64 14.53
C VAL A 56 1.63 0.17 13.24
N ILE A 57 2.83 0.65 12.90
CA ILE A 57 3.16 1.23 11.60
C ILE A 57 4.16 0.29 10.91
N ARG A 58 3.88 -0.07 9.67
CA ARG A 58 4.78 -0.85 8.80
C ARG A 58 5.09 -0.03 7.57
N GLY A 59 6.34 0.22 7.30
CA GLY A 59 6.76 0.99 6.13
C GLY A 59 7.75 2.09 6.46
N LEU A 60 8.08 2.86 5.46
CA LEU A 60 7.63 2.77 4.07
C LEU A 60 8.58 1.84 3.30
N HIS A 61 8.06 0.81 2.64
CA HIS A 61 8.86 -0.24 2.02
C HIS A 61 8.67 -0.29 0.50
N PHE A 62 9.74 -0.68 -0.19
CA PHE A 62 9.75 -0.97 -1.64
C PHE A 62 10.79 -2.04 -1.95
N GLN A 63 10.80 -2.53 -3.19
CA GLN A 63 11.91 -3.29 -3.77
C GLN A 63 12.44 -2.57 -5.01
N LEU A 64 13.76 -2.49 -5.15
CA LEU A 64 14.42 -1.94 -6.34
C LEU A 64 14.21 -2.85 -7.57
N ARG A 65 14.29 -2.28 -8.77
CA ARG A 65 14.34 -3.06 -10.01
C ARG A 65 15.56 -3.97 -10.01
N PRO A 66 15.47 -5.20 -10.55
CA PRO A 66 14.34 -5.73 -11.35
C PRO A 66 13.21 -6.37 -10.52
N TYR A 67 13.26 -6.35 -9.19
CA TYR A 67 12.31 -7.00 -8.30
C TYR A 67 11.24 -6.03 -7.74
N SER A 68 11.11 -4.83 -8.34
CA SER A 68 10.06 -3.89 -7.93
C SER A 68 8.67 -4.53 -8.03
N GLN A 69 7.79 -4.18 -7.08
CA GLN A 69 6.47 -4.78 -6.94
C GLN A 69 5.38 -3.72 -7.03
N ALA A 70 4.41 -3.92 -7.92
CA ALA A 70 3.10 -3.31 -7.73
C ALA A 70 2.31 -4.14 -6.73
N LYS A 71 1.47 -3.48 -5.94
CA LYS A 71 0.71 -4.13 -4.87
C LYS A 71 -0.78 -3.79 -5.01
N LEU A 72 -1.63 -4.81 -4.89
CA LEU A 72 -3.07 -4.63 -4.69
C LEU A 72 -3.38 -4.99 -3.25
N VAL A 73 -3.64 -3.99 -2.42
CA VAL A 73 -3.79 -4.15 -0.97
C VAL A 73 -5.24 -4.04 -0.52
N SER A 74 -5.59 -4.71 0.57
CA SER A 74 -6.92 -4.71 1.18
C SER A 74 -6.86 -5.11 2.67
N VAL A 75 -7.92 -4.81 3.40
CA VAL A 75 -8.11 -5.22 4.79
C VAL A 75 -9.17 -6.32 4.86
N VAL A 76 -8.83 -7.44 5.50
CA VAL A 76 -9.74 -8.58 5.71
C VAL A 76 -10.52 -8.41 7.03
N ILE A 77 -9.82 -7.96 8.08
CA ILE A 77 -10.38 -7.66 9.41
C ILE A 77 -9.80 -6.35 9.90
N GLY A 78 -10.63 -5.52 10.50
CA GLY A 78 -10.22 -4.26 11.12
C GLY A 78 -10.05 -3.12 10.11
N LYS A 79 -9.14 -2.19 10.45
CA LYS A 79 -8.98 -0.91 9.76
C LYS A 79 -7.54 -0.46 9.78
N VAL A 80 -7.06 0.06 8.65
CA VAL A 80 -5.74 0.69 8.52
C VAL A 80 -5.85 2.04 7.80
N TYR A 81 -4.87 2.92 8.02
CA TYR A 81 -4.59 4.05 7.14
C TYR A 81 -3.38 3.66 6.27
N ASP A 82 -3.62 3.52 4.99
CA ASP A 82 -2.65 3.03 4.00
C ASP A 82 -2.08 4.20 3.20
N VAL A 83 -0.76 4.23 3.01
CA VAL A 83 -0.02 5.34 2.40
C VAL A 83 0.92 4.85 1.32
N ALA A 84 0.91 5.52 0.18
CA ALA A 84 1.84 5.29 -0.92
C ALA A 84 2.52 6.60 -1.33
N VAL A 85 3.86 6.59 -1.48
CA VAL A 85 4.71 7.73 -1.85
C VAL A 85 5.33 7.46 -3.21
N ASP A 86 5.18 8.36 -4.18
CA ASP A 86 5.80 8.25 -5.50
C ASP A 86 7.31 8.51 -5.43
N LEU A 87 8.13 7.51 -5.80
CA LEU A 87 9.59 7.58 -5.81
C LEU A 87 10.18 7.55 -7.23
N ARG A 88 9.37 7.66 -8.27
CA ARG A 88 9.79 7.56 -9.67
C ARG A 88 10.42 8.88 -10.12
N THR A 89 11.71 8.86 -10.40
CA THR A 89 12.44 10.01 -10.97
C THR A 89 11.81 10.45 -12.29
N GLY A 90 11.55 11.74 -12.42
CA GLY A 90 10.88 12.33 -13.59
C GLY A 90 9.35 12.32 -13.50
N SER A 91 8.75 11.72 -12.47
CA SER A 91 7.31 11.81 -12.22
C SER A 91 6.91 13.22 -11.81
N PRO A 92 5.78 13.75 -12.31
CA PRO A 92 5.23 15.04 -11.86
C PRO A 92 4.79 15.01 -10.40
N SER A 93 4.65 13.84 -9.82
CA SER A 93 4.28 13.60 -8.41
C SER A 93 5.42 13.02 -7.57
N TYR A 94 6.69 13.10 -8.03
CA TYR A 94 7.81 12.63 -7.22
C TYR A 94 7.81 13.25 -5.82
N GLY A 95 7.89 12.41 -4.78
CA GLY A 95 7.82 12.83 -3.38
C GLY A 95 6.43 13.21 -2.88
N GLN A 96 5.40 13.19 -3.72
CA GLN A 96 4.02 13.32 -3.26
C GLN A 96 3.51 11.97 -2.76
N TRP A 97 2.59 12.02 -1.82
CA TRP A 97 1.96 10.83 -1.27
C TRP A 97 0.44 10.94 -1.24
N PHE A 98 -0.21 9.80 -1.21
CA PHE A 98 -1.65 9.68 -1.03
C PHE A 98 -1.92 8.66 0.07
N GLY A 99 -2.84 9.00 0.98
CA GLY A 99 -3.27 8.11 2.06
C GLY A 99 -4.76 7.88 2.04
N ILE A 100 -5.16 6.66 2.39
CA ILE A 100 -6.57 6.25 2.39
C ILE A 100 -6.85 5.27 3.54
N GLU A 101 -8.05 5.36 4.11
CA GLU A 101 -8.55 4.36 5.05
C GLU A 101 -9.05 3.12 4.29
N LEU A 102 -8.50 1.95 4.63
CA LEU A 102 -8.97 0.65 4.17
C LEU A 102 -9.54 -0.12 5.36
N SER A 103 -10.69 -0.75 5.19
CA SER A 103 -11.32 -1.52 6.28
C SER A 103 -12.14 -2.71 5.78
N GLU A 104 -12.44 -3.63 6.71
CA GLU A 104 -13.37 -4.72 6.45
C GLU A 104 -14.78 -4.24 6.13
N GLU A 105 -15.17 -3.02 6.54
CA GLU A 105 -16.49 -2.45 6.23
C GLU A 105 -16.52 -1.87 4.83
N ASN A 106 -15.50 -1.06 4.45
CA ASN A 106 -15.52 -0.35 3.17
C ASN A 106 -15.11 -1.22 1.99
N LYS A 107 -14.47 -2.38 2.23
CA LYS A 107 -14.02 -3.36 1.21
C LYS A 107 -13.12 -2.73 0.13
N THR A 108 -12.67 -1.51 0.37
CA THR A 108 -11.84 -0.75 -0.57
C THR A 108 -10.48 -1.41 -0.70
N GLN A 109 -9.95 -1.40 -1.92
CA GLN A 109 -8.61 -1.84 -2.22
C GLN A 109 -7.79 -0.68 -2.78
N PHE A 110 -6.48 -0.76 -2.64
CA PHE A 110 -5.57 0.25 -3.13
C PHE A 110 -4.54 -0.40 -4.05
N LEU A 111 -4.49 0.04 -5.32
CA LEU A 111 -3.48 -0.40 -6.29
C LEU A 111 -2.32 0.59 -6.26
N ILE A 112 -1.19 0.12 -5.80
CA ILE A 112 0.06 0.86 -5.67
C ILE A 112 1.00 0.38 -6.76
N PRO A 113 1.40 1.23 -7.72
CA PRO A 113 2.28 0.84 -8.82
C PRO A 113 3.70 0.51 -8.35
N GLN A 114 4.49 -0.10 -9.25
CA GLN A 114 5.95 -0.20 -9.05
C GLN A 114 6.56 1.20 -8.97
N GLY A 115 7.59 1.35 -8.13
CA GLY A 115 8.27 2.63 -7.94
C GLY A 115 7.68 3.51 -6.85
N PHE A 116 6.76 2.96 -6.04
CA PHE A 116 6.25 3.62 -4.85
C PHE A 116 6.82 3.00 -3.58
N ALA A 117 7.03 3.83 -2.55
CA ALA A 117 7.17 3.35 -1.18
C ALA A 117 5.77 3.21 -0.57
N HIS A 118 5.55 2.12 0.17
CA HIS A 118 4.26 1.76 0.72
C HIS A 118 4.36 1.46 2.21
N GLY A 119 3.37 1.90 2.96
CA GLY A 119 3.23 1.58 4.38
C GLY A 119 1.81 1.81 4.88
N PHE A 120 1.53 1.34 6.08
CA PHE A 120 0.23 1.54 6.72
C PHE A 120 0.35 1.64 8.24
N SER A 121 -0.62 2.30 8.86
CA SER A 121 -0.85 2.30 10.31
C SER A 121 -2.14 1.58 10.65
N VAL A 122 -2.18 0.90 11.79
CA VAL A 122 -3.34 0.13 12.25
C VAL A 122 -4.22 0.98 13.15
N LEU A 123 -5.47 1.23 12.73
CA LEU A 123 -6.45 2.10 13.41
C LEU A 123 -7.43 1.36 14.30
N SER A 124 -7.59 0.03 14.12
CA SER A 124 -8.45 -0.84 14.93
C SER A 124 -7.64 -1.62 15.96
N GLU A 125 -8.27 -2.27 16.93
CA GLU A 125 -7.60 -3.12 17.92
C GLU A 125 -6.71 -4.18 17.25
N THR A 126 -7.20 -4.77 16.16
CA THR A 126 -6.46 -5.72 15.32
C THR A 126 -6.79 -5.45 13.86
N ALA A 127 -5.80 -5.57 12.98
CA ALA A 127 -6.02 -5.62 11.53
C ALA A 127 -5.37 -6.86 10.92
N ILE A 128 -6.10 -7.50 9.99
CA ILE A 128 -5.56 -8.51 9.07
C ILE A 128 -5.51 -7.86 7.70
N PHE A 129 -4.29 -7.64 7.23
CA PHE A 129 -3.97 -6.95 5.99
C PHE A 129 -3.50 -7.95 4.95
N SER A 130 -4.12 -7.94 3.77
CA SER A 130 -3.83 -8.84 2.65
C SER A 130 -3.40 -8.04 1.42
N TYR A 131 -2.38 -8.52 0.70
CA TYR A 131 -1.95 -7.88 -0.52
C TYR A 131 -1.35 -8.86 -1.53
N LYS A 132 -1.63 -8.59 -2.81
CA LYS A 132 -1.05 -9.26 -3.96
C LYS A 132 0.12 -8.45 -4.50
N CYS A 133 1.17 -9.13 -4.98
CA CYS A 133 2.32 -8.53 -5.64
C CYS A 133 2.48 -9.08 -7.06
N ASP A 134 2.86 -8.22 -8.00
CA ASP A 134 3.12 -8.59 -9.40
C ASP A 134 4.56 -9.10 -9.64
N ASN A 135 5.37 -9.17 -8.59
CA ASN A 135 6.70 -9.76 -8.61
C ASN A 135 6.98 -10.48 -7.29
N THR A 136 7.99 -11.34 -7.25
CA THR A 136 8.37 -12.11 -6.06
C THR A 136 9.24 -11.28 -5.11
N TYR A 137 9.22 -11.65 -3.83
CA TYR A 137 10.06 -11.05 -2.81
C TYR A 137 11.54 -11.41 -3.03
N ASN A 138 12.40 -10.39 -2.99
CA ASN A 138 13.85 -10.53 -3.06
C ASN A 138 14.51 -9.68 -1.96
N PRO A 139 15.10 -10.30 -0.91
CA PRO A 139 15.69 -9.56 0.20
C PRO A 139 16.82 -8.60 -0.19
N ALA A 140 17.59 -8.93 -1.24
CA ALA A 140 18.70 -8.09 -1.72
C ALA A 140 18.24 -6.79 -2.43
N SER A 141 16.97 -6.75 -2.83
CA SER A 141 16.36 -5.58 -3.49
C SER A 141 15.48 -4.75 -2.56
N GLU A 142 15.33 -5.18 -1.31
CA GLU A 142 14.51 -4.47 -0.34
C GLU A 142 15.10 -3.11 0.01
N GLY A 143 14.25 -2.10 0.05
CA GLY A 143 14.56 -0.75 0.48
C GLY A 143 13.42 -0.15 1.26
N GLY A 144 13.70 0.98 1.90
CA GLY A 144 12.71 1.71 2.66
C GLY A 144 12.98 3.21 2.69
N LEU A 145 11.96 3.94 3.08
CA LEU A 145 11.96 5.38 3.30
C LEU A 145 11.49 5.63 4.73
N LEU A 146 12.12 6.55 5.42
CA LEU A 146 11.82 6.82 6.83
C LEU A 146 10.35 7.24 6.98
N TYR A 147 9.60 6.52 7.82
CA TYR A 147 8.15 6.69 8.00
C TYR A 147 7.74 8.10 8.50
N ASN A 148 8.61 8.76 9.27
CA ASN A 148 8.41 10.10 9.82
C ASN A 148 9.32 11.15 9.15
N ASP A 149 9.61 10.97 7.86
CA ASP A 149 10.36 11.95 7.07
C ASP A 149 9.69 13.34 7.19
N PRO A 150 10.41 14.37 7.65
CA PRO A 150 9.83 15.69 7.91
C PRO A 150 9.38 16.42 6.64
N PHE A 151 9.93 16.08 5.47
CA PHE A 151 9.49 16.64 4.19
C PHE A 151 8.14 16.06 3.78
N LEU A 152 7.95 14.74 3.96
CA LEU A 152 6.69 14.07 3.66
C LEU A 152 5.60 14.44 4.66
N ASN A 153 5.97 14.64 5.93
CA ASN A 153 5.06 15.00 7.02
C ASN A 153 3.75 14.20 7.02
N ILE A 154 3.88 12.87 6.92
CA ILE A 154 2.73 11.95 6.87
C ILE A 154 2.05 11.91 8.23
N ASP A 155 0.77 12.24 8.27
CA ASP A 155 -0.08 12.00 9.44
C ASP A 155 -0.58 10.56 9.43
N TRP A 156 0.06 9.70 10.24
CA TRP A 156 -0.26 8.28 10.37
C TRP A 156 -1.57 8.00 11.13
N LYS A 157 -2.28 9.01 11.60
CA LYS A 157 -3.53 8.90 12.37
C LYS A 157 -3.40 8.16 13.69
N ILE A 158 -2.17 8.00 14.20
CA ILE A 158 -1.85 7.38 15.48
C ILE A 158 -1.06 8.40 16.33
N PRO A 159 -1.49 8.69 17.56
CA PRO A 159 -0.70 9.52 18.49
C PRO A 159 0.72 8.99 18.64
N ALA A 160 1.70 9.89 18.68
CA ALA A 160 3.13 9.53 18.65
C ALA A 160 3.52 8.54 19.75
N GLU A 161 2.94 8.69 20.94
CA GLU A 161 3.20 7.82 22.10
C GLU A 161 2.57 6.42 21.99
N LYS A 162 1.73 6.19 21.00
CA LYS A 162 1.08 4.89 20.72
C LYS A 162 1.61 4.22 19.46
N GLN A 163 2.54 4.84 18.76
CA GLN A 163 3.13 4.28 17.56
C GLN A 163 4.07 3.11 17.91
N ILE A 164 3.91 1.99 17.23
CA ILE A 164 4.72 0.79 17.36
C ILE A 164 5.41 0.55 16.02
N ILE A 165 6.73 0.75 15.98
CA ILE A 165 7.54 0.70 14.77
C ILE A 165 8.66 -0.32 14.98
N SER A 166 8.99 -1.08 13.93
CA SER A 166 10.15 -1.99 13.99
C SER A 166 11.45 -1.17 14.02
N GLU A 167 12.48 -1.69 14.70
CA GLU A 167 13.80 -1.05 14.72
C GLU A 167 14.32 -0.82 13.28
N LYS A 168 14.14 -1.79 12.39
CA LYS A 168 14.51 -1.68 10.97
C LYS A 168 13.89 -0.46 10.29
N ASP A 169 12.61 -0.20 10.54
CA ASP A 169 11.88 0.90 9.89
C ASP A 169 12.32 2.28 10.38
N THR A 170 12.94 2.36 11.57
CA THR A 170 13.52 3.61 12.11
C THR A 170 14.88 3.96 11.51
N LEU A 171 15.53 3.03 10.82
CA LEU A 171 16.86 3.18 10.24
C LEU A 171 16.85 3.52 8.75
N HIS A 172 15.69 3.65 8.13
CA HIS A 172 15.59 4.00 6.72
C HIS A 172 16.04 5.45 6.45
N PRO A 173 16.57 5.74 5.23
CA PRO A 173 16.99 7.09 4.87
C PRO A 173 15.80 8.04 4.71
N LEU A 174 16.07 9.33 4.79
CA LEU A 174 15.15 10.39 4.38
C LEU A 174 15.00 10.43 2.85
N LEU A 175 13.90 10.99 2.35
CA LEU A 175 13.63 11.13 0.91
C LEU A 175 14.78 11.83 0.17
N LYS A 176 15.37 12.87 0.75
CA LYS A 176 16.48 13.63 0.17
C LYS A 176 17.77 12.81 -0.01
N ASP A 177 17.95 11.76 0.80
CA ASP A 177 19.14 10.91 0.83
C ASP A 177 18.87 9.56 0.14
N LEU A 178 17.62 9.33 -0.29
CA LEU A 178 17.18 8.07 -0.85
C LEU A 178 17.73 7.87 -2.28
N LYS A 179 18.26 6.67 -2.52
CA LYS A 179 18.72 6.26 -3.87
C LYS A 179 17.81 5.16 -4.39
N THR A 180 17.15 5.41 -5.50
CA THR A 180 16.30 4.42 -6.19
C THR A 180 16.70 4.32 -7.66
N ASN A 181 16.18 3.30 -8.33
CA ASN A 181 16.36 3.09 -9.78
C ASN A 181 14.99 3.12 -10.52
N PHE A 182 14.03 3.80 -9.94
CA PHE A 182 12.71 3.99 -10.55
C PHE A 182 12.72 5.20 -11.48
N ILE A 183 12.20 5.00 -12.68
CA ILE A 183 12.03 6.04 -13.71
C ILE A 183 10.54 6.01 -14.12
N PHE A 184 9.94 7.19 -14.21
CA PHE A 184 8.56 7.41 -14.66
C PHE A 184 8.42 7.21 -16.16
#